data_f635bd80120906793ca1167e7acc8116
#
_entry.id   f635bd80120906793ca1167e7acc8116
#
_cell.length_a   1.000
_cell.length_b   1.000
_cell.length_c   1.000
_cell.angle_alpha   90.00
_cell.angle_beta   90.00
_cell.angle_gamma   90.00
#
_symmetry.space_group_name_H-M   'P 1'
#
loop_
_entity.id
_entity.type
_entity.pdbx_description
1 polymer ?
#
loop_
_entity_poly.entity_id
_entity_poly.type
_entity_poly.pdbx_seq_one_letter_code
_entity_poly.pdbx_strand_id
1 'polypeptide(L)'
;MNSRERVLTALRHEEPDRIPVYNSFTPEVREALSESYNIDKSEIDFYLCHDCFLVELGVFNGFYLDFTKEDYKDRWGIQWKRIKNNYGFYMEIDTPPLHAAKDVYDYRFPYVDGEPFYEELLHICRRYGHDFAIIGGSVSIFENSWYLRGFQNFLEDLICNKDEAHFLVDHVMEYNLALGFKIIDAGVDILYIGDDFGMQTGLIISPQIWKEFFLPRWEKLIANFKKRKPGLIIAYHSDGNILPILDDLVELGVDVLNPVQPDCMDPELLKRRYGRRLAFWGTIDVQHTLFLGTQDDVRNEVIKRLKTIAPGGGLLLGSTHNVQMSENAIDNLREFYETVRTFGSYPITV
;
A
#
# COMPACT_ATOMS: atom_id res chain seq x y z
N MET A 1 18.61 -0.33 -18.12
CA MET A 1 17.47 0.52 -17.68
C MET A 1 17.81 1.19 -16.35
N ASN A 2 17.36 2.44 -16.13
CA ASN A 2 17.34 2.98 -14.77
C ASN A 2 16.17 2.35 -13.97
N SER A 3 16.10 2.62 -12.66
CA SER A 3 15.08 2.01 -11.79
C SER A 3 13.65 2.42 -12.19
N ARG A 4 13.44 3.70 -12.55
CA ARG A 4 12.14 4.20 -13.02
C ARG A 4 11.67 3.48 -14.28
N GLU A 5 12.53 3.40 -15.29
CA GLU A 5 12.22 2.69 -16.55
C GLU A 5 11.86 1.22 -16.28
N ARG A 6 12.61 0.56 -15.39
CA ARG A 6 12.41 -0.84 -15.03
C ARG A 6 11.04 -1.09 -14.41
N VAL A 7 10.63 -0.27 -13.42
CA VAL A 7 9.31 -0.37 -12.78
C VAL A 7 8.21 -0.12 -13.81
N LEU A 8 8.30 0.96 -14.58
CA LEU A 8 7.26 1.32 -15.54
C LEU A 8 7.14 0.30 -16.67
N THR A 9 8.25 -0.30 -17.13
CA THR A 9 8.25 -1.39 -18.11
C THR A 9 7.54 -2.61 -17.52
N ALA A 10 7.94 -3.05 -16.33
CA ALA A 10 7.31 -4.21 -15.67
C ALA A 10 5.81 -4.02 -15.48
N LEU A 11 5.37 -2.86 -14.94
CA LEU A 11 3.95 -2.59 -14.67
C LEU A 11 3.11 -2.40 -15.95
N ARG A 12 3.73 -2.24 -17.11
CA ARG A 12 3.08 -2.24 -18.44
C ARG A 12 3.06 -3.61 -19.11
N HIS A 13 3.35 -4.67 -18.34
CA HIS A 13 3.38 -6.06 -18.82
C HIS A 13 4.45 -6.32 -19.91
N GLU A 14 5.60 -5.71 -19.73
CA GLU A 14 6.79 -5.94 -20.55
C GLU A 14 7.93 -6.40 -19.64
N GLU A 15 8.83 -7.23 -20.18
CA GLU A 15 9.99 -7.73 -19.43
C GLU A 15 11.11 -6.67 -19.42
N PRO A 16 11.50 -6.13 -18.24
CA PRO A 16 12.65 -5.24 -18.12
C PRO A 16 13.99 -6.02 -18.14
N ASP A 17 15.10 -5.35 -17.85
CA ASP A 17 16.41 -5.98 -17.71
C ASP A 17 16.49 -6.94 -16.52
N ARG A 18 15.83 -6.63 -15.41
CA ARG A 18 15.64 -7.48 -14.23
C ARG A 18 14.31 -7.19 -13.56
N ILE A 19 13.90 -8.07 -12.67
CA ILE A 19 12.71 -7.84 -11.85
C ILE A 19 12.88 -6.57 -10.99
N PRO A 20 11.92 -5.62 -10.99
CA PRO A 20 11.93 -4.50 -10.07
C PRO A 20 11.58 -4.96 -8.66
N VAL A 21 12.18 -4.31 -7.66
CA VAL A 21 12.05 -4.67 -6.25
C VAL A 21 11.69 -3.47 -5.39
N TYR A 22 10.78 -3.68 -4.44
CA TYR A 22 10.51 -2.75 -3.36
C TYR A 22 9.96 -3.48 -2.14
N ASN A 23 10.54 -3.19 -0.97
CA ASN A 23 10.02 -3.59 0.34
C ASN A 23 9.90 -2.37 1.25
N SER A 24 8.88 -2.33 2.07
CA SER A 24 8.78 -1.42 3.20
C SER A 24 9.21 -2.10 4.50
N PHE A 25 9.79 -1.33 5.41
CA PHE A 25 10.36 -1.81 6.65
C PHE A 25 9.83 -1.03 7.83
N THR A 26 9.57 -1.71 8.94
CA THR A 26 9.38 -1.01 10.22
C THR A 26 10.67 -0.28 10.64
N PRO A 27 10.58 0.75 11.49
CA PRO A 27 11.77 1.48 11.98
C PRO A 27 12.83 0.56 12.60
N GLU A 28 12.42 -0.48 13.30
CA GLU A 28 13.30 -1.45 13.95
C GLU A 28 14.09 -2.30 12.93
N VAL A 29 13.40 -2.73 11.85
CA VAL A 29 14.07 -3.48 10.77
C VAL A 29 15.05 -2.58 10.03
N ARG A 30 14.67 -1.31 9.76
CA ARG A 30 15.58 -0.35 9.12
C ARG A 30 16.82 -0.05 9.98
N GLU A 31 16.66 0.03 11.31
CA GLU A 31 17.79 0.14 12.25
C GLU A 31 18.71 -1.07 12.16
N ALA A 32 18.14 -2.28 12.29
CA ALA A 32 18.90 -3.53 12.26
C ALA A 32 19.63 -3.75 10.92
N LEU A 33 19.01 -3.37 9.78
CA LEU A 33 19.66 -3.40 8.46
C LEU A 33 20.84 -2.41 8.41
N SER A 34 20.65 -1.17 8.91
CA SER A 34 21.69 -0.15 8.99
C SER A 34 22.90 -0.66 9.78
N GLU A 35 22.68 -1.26 10.94
CA GLU A 35 23.72 -1.86 11.76
C GLU A 35 24.39 -3.05 11.07
N SER A 36 23.58 -3.98 10.50
CA SER A 36 24.06 -5.21 9.86
C SER A 36 24.96 -4.94 8.65
N TYR A 37 24.64 -3.90 7.86
CA TYR A 37 25.41 -3.52 6.68
C TYR A 37 26.42 -2.39 6.94
N ASN A 38 26.41 -1.80 8.13
CA ASN A 38 27.26 -0.66 8.52
C ASN A 38 27.11 0.53 7.53
N ILE A 39 25.86 0.89 7.22
CA ILE A 39 25.50 2.01 6.35
C ILE A 39 24.48 2.92 7.04
N ASP A 40 24.35 4.17 6.57
CA ASP A 40 23.30 5.06 7.06
C ASP A 40 21.91 4.58 6.67
N LYS A 41 20.90 4.82 7.51
CA LYS A 41 19.51 4.42 7.26
C LYS A 41 18.96 4.97 5.95
N SER A 42 19.39 6.15 5.53
CA SER A 42 18.98 6.78 4.27
C SER A 42 19.57 6.08 3.03
N GLU A 43 20.61 5.27 3.20
CA GLU A 43 21.27 4.54 2.11
C GLU A 43 20.70 3.13 1.92
N ILE A 44 19.83 2.64 2.82
CA ILE A 44 19.33 1.26 2.80
C ILE A 44 18.63 0.95 1.48
N ASP A 45 17.72 1.82 1.02
CA ASP A 45 16.96 1.59 -0.20
C ASP A 45 17.87 1.49 -1.44
N PHE A 46 18.92 2.31 -1.50
CA PHE A 46 19.94 2.24 -2.56
C PHE A 46 20.79 0.98 -2.47
N TYR A 47 21.23 0.64 -1.26
CA TYR A 47 22.05 -0.55 -1.02
C TYR A 47 21.32 -1.84 -1.39
N LEU A 48 20.02 -1.92 -1.06
CA LEU A 48 19.16 -3.04 -1.39
C LEU A 48 18.63 -3.01 -2.84
N CYS A 49 19.02 -1.98 -3.61
CA CYS A 49 18.62 -1.81 -5.01
C CYS A 49 17.10 -1.71 -5.21
N HIS A 50 16.40 -1.03 -4.31
CA HIS A 50 15.01 -0.68 -4.53
C HIS A 50 14.84 0.16 -5.79
N ASP A 51 13.75 -0.05 -6.51
CA ASP A 51 13.50 0.60 -7.80
C ASP A 51 12.48 1.73 -7.72
N CYS A 52 11.89 1.96 -6.55
CA CYS A 52 10.93 3.04 -6.33
C CYS A 52 11.00 3.58 -4.90
N PHE A 53 10.42 4.77 -4.71
CA PHE A 53 10.14 5.37 -3.42
C PHE A 53 8.64 5.49 -3.21
N LEU A 54 8.18 5.19 -2.00
CA LEU A 54 6.80 5.39 -1.57
C LEU A 54 6.75 6.53 -0.55
N VAL A 55 5.85 7.49 -0.77
CA VAL A 55 5.50 8.54 0.19
C VAL A 55 4.00 8.49 0.44
N GLU A 56 3.62 8.15 1.65
CA GLU A 56 2.22 8.09 2.06
C GLU A 56 1.76 9.43 2.63
N LEU A 57 0.55 9.83 2.28
CA LEU A 57 -0.11 11.07 2.71
C LEU A 57 -1.55 10.76 3.18
N GLY A 58 -2.16 11.69 3.91
CA GLY A 58 -3.55 11.54 4.36
C GLY A 58 -3.66 11.03 5.79
N VAL A 59 -4.79 10.40 6.10
CA VAL A 59 -5.10 9.95 7.48
C VAL A 59 -4.08 8.95 8.01
N PHE A 60 -3.55 8.09 7.15
CA PHE A 60 -2.51 7.12 7.50
C PHE A 60 -1.25 7.73 8.11
N ASN A 61 -0.97 8.99 7.84
CA ASN A 61 0.15 9.68 8.47
C ASN A 61 0.03 9.78 9.99
N GLY A 62 -1.16 9.63 10.54
CA GLY A 62 -1.38 9.52 11.97
C GLY A 62 -0.57 8.40 12.62
N PHE A 63 -0.26 7.32 11.90
CA PHE A 63 0.61 6.25 12.40
C PHE A 63 2.07 6.70 12.59
N TYR A 64 2.51 7.75 11.90
CA TYR A 64 3.94 8.09 11.77
C TYR A 64 4.27 9.54 12.15
N LEU A 65 3.28 10.38 12.51
CA LEU A 65 3.49 11.81 12.72
C LEU A 65 4.46 12.15 13.84
N ASP A 66 4.42 11.43 14.96
CA ASP A 66 5.28 11.73 16.10
C ASP A 66 5.57 10.49 16.95
N PHE A 67 6.60 9.75 16.56
CA PHE A 67 7.07 8.58 17.31
C PHE A 67 7.69 8.91 18.68
N THR A 68 7.92 10.19 19.01
CA THR A 68 8.47 10.59 20.28
C THR A 68 7.42 10.62 21.39
N LYS A 69 6.16 10.73 21.03
CA LYS A 69 5.02 10.79 21.97
C LYS A 69 4.42 9.41 22.22
N GLU A 70 3.86 9.22 23.41
CA GLU A 70 3.11 8.02 23.77
C GLU A 70 1.67 8.10 23.26
N ASP A 71 1.12 9.32 23.19
CA ASP A 71 -0.17 9.62 22.61
C ASP A 71 -0.16 11.00 21.93
N TYR A 72 -1.03 11.20 20.96
CA TYR A 72 -1.27 12.52 20.34
C TYR A 72 -2.58 12.55 19.58
N LYS A 73 -3.09 13.75 19.33
CA LYS A 73 -4.25 14.00 18.51
C LYS A 73 -3.82 14.61 17.19
N ASP A 74 -4.24 14.01 16.09
CA ASP A 74 -3.92 14.49 14.75
C ASP A 74 -4.87 15.62 14.28
N ARG A 75 -4.64 16.10 13.07
CA ARG A 75 -5.45 17.16 12.43
C ARG A 75 -6.89 16.72 12.11
N TRP A 76 -7.14 15.40 12.02
CA TRP A 76 -8.46 14.81 11.84
C TRP A 76 -9.22 14.69 13.17
N GLY A 77 -8.55 14.97 14.28
CA GLY A 77 -9.10 14.80 15.61
C GLY A 77 -9.05 13.37 16.13
N ILE A 78 -8.36 12.47 15.44
CA ILE A 78 -8.14 11.10 15.88
C ILE A 78 -7.12 11.11 17.01
N GLN A 79 -7.47 10.50 18.13
CA GLN A 79 -6.55 10.26 19.24
C GLN A 79 -5.77 8.98 18.98
N TRP A 80 -4.46 9.11 18.84
CA TRP A 80 -3.51 8.02 18.64
C TRP A 80 -2.83 7.64 19.93
N LYS A 81 -2.54 6.34 20.10
CA LYS A 81 -1.84 5.78 21.25
C LYS A 81 -0.79 4.79 20.81
N ARG A 82 0.39 4.87 21.42
CA ARG A 82 1.49 3.95 21.18
C ARG A 82 1.28 2.65 21.93
N ILE A 83 1.28 1.53 21.21
CA ILE A 83 1.20 0.18 21.74
C ILE A 83 2.57 -0.48 21.59
N LYS A 84 3.13 -0.99 22.68
CA LYS A 84 4.40 -1.74 22.68
C LYS A 84 4.16 -3.20 22.36
N ASN A 85 5.08 -3.79 21.62
CA ASN A 85 5.16 -5.22 21.39
C ASN A 85 6.58 -5.74 21.72
N ASN A 86 6.86 -7.01 21.44
CA ASN A 86 8.14 -7.63 21.79
C ASN A 86 9.36 -7.07 21.02
N TYR A 87 9.12 -6.44 19.86
CA TYR A 87 10.17 -5.99 18.95
C TYR A 87 10.20 -4.48 18.73
N GLY A 88 9.23 -3.74 19.27
CA GLY A 88 9.13 -2.30 19.07
C GLY A 88 7.77 -1.76 19.52
N PHE A 89 7.16 -0.93 18.67
CA PHE A 89 5.84 -0.37 18.92
C PHE A 89 5.11 -0.05 17.62
N TYR A 90 3.80 0.15 17.72
CA TYR A 90 2.98 0.72 16.65
C TYR A 90 1.97 1.72 17.25
N MET A 91 1.44 2.60 16.40
CA MET A 91 0.38 3.51 16.80
C MET A 91 -0.98 2.88 16.51
N GLU A 92 -1.92 3.07 17.43
CA GLU A 92 -3.30 2.57 17.31
C GLU A 92 -4.27 3.71 17.56
N ILE A 93 -5.46 3.65 16.97
CA ILE A 93 -6.54 4.59 17.24
C ILE A 93 -7.09 4.30 18.62
N ASP A 94 -6.88 5.23 19.56
CA ASP A 94 -7.46 5.17 20.89
C ASP A 94 -8.90 5.66 20.90
N THR A 95 -9.14 6.85 20.31
CA THR A 95 -10.46 7.44 20.25
C THR A 95 -10.72 8.13 18.90
N PRO A 96 -11.64 7.61 18.10
CA PRO A 96 -12.14 8.25 16.89
C PRO A 96 -12.90 9.56 17.22
N PRO A 97 -12.78 10.63 16.42
CA PRO A 97 -13.44 11.90 16.70
C PRO A 97 -14.98 11.83 16.66
N LEU A 98 -15.54 10.92 15.89
CA LEU A 98 -16.98 10.72 15.72
C LEU A 98 -17.52 9.51 16.49
N HIS A 99 -16.71 8.87 17.34
CA HIS A 99 -17.11 7.66 18.06
C HIS A 99 -18.40 7.84 18.89
N ALA A 100 -18.54 8.97 19.61
CA ALA A 100 -19.73 9.29 20.42
C ALA A 100 -20.70 10.24 19.71
N ALA A 101 -20.39 10.70 18.50
CA ALA A 101 -21.12 11.77 17.86
C ALA A 101 -22.45 11.28 17.30
N LYS A 102 -23.54 11.94 17.72
CA LYS A 102 -24.82 11.89 17.03
C LYS A 102 -24.81 12.72 15.75
N ASP A 103 -23.79 13.56 15.58
CA ASP A 103 -23.78 14.64 14.60
C ASP A 103 -22.57 14.53 13.67
N VAL A 104 -22.57 13.47 12.84
CA VAL A 104 -21.62 13.32 11.73
C VAL A 104 -21.65 14.56 10.81
N TYR A 105 -22.81 15.20 10.72
CA TYR A 105 -23.05 16.41 9.93
C TYR A 105 -22.33 17.66 10.45
N ASP A 106 -21.98 17.71 11.72
CA ASP A 106 -21.28 18.85 12.33
C ASP A 106 -19.76 18.72 12.29
N TYR A 107 -19.25 17.57 11.84
CA TYR A 107 -17.81 17.33 11.77
C TYR A 107 -17.17 18.22 10.71
N ARG A 108 -16.04 18.84 11.10
CA ARG A 108 -15.27 19.72 10.21
C ARG A 108 -14.05 18.97 9.69
N PHE A 109 -14.14 18.57 8.44
CA PHE A 109 -13.02 17.92 7.75
C PHE A 109 -11.83 18.89 7.63
N PRO A 110 -10.59 18.41 7.79
CA PRO A 110 -9.41 19.24 7.57
C PRO A 110 -9.30 19.66 6.10
N TYR A 111 -8.61 20.76 5.84
CA TYR A 111 -8.27 21.13 4.47
C TYR A 111 -7.08 20.32 3.99
N VAL A 112 -7.03 19.99 2.70
CA VAL A 112 -5.91 19.31 2.07
C VAL A 112 -4.61 20.14 2.09
N ASP A 113 -4.73 21.49 2.18
CA ASP A 113 -3.58 22.36 2.35
C ASP A 113 -2.93 22.16 3.72
N GLY A 114 -1.60 22.12 3.76
CA GLY A 114 -0.82 21.80 4.96
C GLY A 114 -0.82 20.30 5.31
N GLU A 115 -1.04 19.44 4.31
CA GLU A 115 -0.90 17.99 4.46
C GLU A 115 0.53 17.64 4.88
N PRO A 116 0.73 16.91 5.98
CA PRO A 116 2.04 16.41 6.38
C PRO A 116 2.69 15.60 5.25
N PHE A 117 4.02 15.61 5.19
CA PHE A 117 4.83 14.90 4.20
C PHE A 117 4.64 15.33 2.73
N TYR A 118 3.78 16.31 2.43
CA TYR A 118 3.65 16.81 1.05
C TYR A 118 4.94 17.45 0.53
N GLU A 119 5.63 18.23 1.36
CA GLU A 119 6.94 18.81 1.00
C GLU A 119 8.01 17.73 0.81
N GLU A 120 7.92 16.63 1.57
CA GLU A 120 8.79 15.46 1.37
C GLU A 120 8.53 14.80 0.02
N LEU A 121 7.25 14.59 -0.33
CA LEU A 121 6.89 14.08 -1.66
C LEU A 121 7.45 14.96 -2.78
N LEU A 122 7.29 16.28 -2.68
CA LEU A 122 7.84 17.23 -3.64
C LEU A 122 9.37 17.14 -3.74
N HIS A 123 10.04 17.01 -2.59
CA HIS A 123 11.49 16.85 -2.55
C HIS A 123 11.93 15.55 -3.25
N ILE A 124 11.29 14.43 -2.93
CA ILE A 124 11.59 13.12 -3.50
C ILE A 124 11.33 13.12 -5.02
N CYS A 125 10.19 13.66 -5.47
CA CYS A 125 9.89 13.77 -6.91
C CYS A 125 10.97 14.58 -7.67
N ARG A 126 11.41 15.71 -7.12
CA ARG A 126 12.43 16.56 -7.77
C ARG A 126 13.81 15.91 -7.80
N ARG A 127 14.17 15.23 -6.70
CA ARG A 127 15.52 14.67 -6.53
C ARG A 127 15.69 13.33 -7.23
N TYR A 128 14.71 12.46 -7.14
CA TYR A 128 14.84 11.07 -7.56
C TYR A 128 13.93 10.66 -8.72
N GLY A 129 12.90 11.46 -9.07
CA GLY A 129 11.90 11.08 -10.06
C GLY A 129 12.41 10.93 -11.50
N HIS A 130 13.67 11.32 -11.77
CA HIS A 130 14.31 11.02 -13.06
C HIS A 130 14.76 9.55 -13.13
N ASP A 131 15.29 9.01 -12.03
CA ASP A 131 15.96 7.71 -12.01
C ASP A 131 15.15 6.61 -11.32
N PHE A 132 14.23 6.96 -10.42
CA PHE A 132 13.39 6.05 -9.64
C PHE A 132 11.92 6.32 -9.91
N ALA A 133 11.09 5.26 -9.89
CA ALA A 133 9.65 5.44 -9.89
C ALA A 133 9.16 5.98 -8.55
N ILE A 134 8.31 7.02 -8.59
CA ILE A 134 7.76 7.62 -7.38
C ILE A 134 6.30 7.18 -7.21
N ILE A 135 6.03 6.59 -6.06
CA ILE A 135 4.70 6.16 -5.62
C ILE A 135 4.23 7.17 -4.58
N GLY A 136 3.08 7.78 -4.78
CA GLY A 136 2.45 8.69 -3.81
C GLY A 136 1.06 8.21 -3.44
N GLY A 137 0.71 8.24 -2.17
CA GLY A 137 -0.58 7.80 -1.60
C GLY A 137 -0.62 8.16 -0.11
N SER A 138 -1.56 7.75 0.71
CA SER A 138 -2.59 6.74 0.57
C SER A 138 -3.97 7.40 0.42
N VAL A 139 -4.62 7.21 -0.70
CA VAL A 139 -6.00 7.66 -0.93
C VAL A 139 -6.93 6.53 -0.55
N SER A 140 -7.76 6.71 0.48
CA SER A 140 -8.63 5.68 1.06
C SER A 140 -10.01 6.25 1.39
N ILE A 141 -11.06 5.47 1.22
CA ILE A 141 -12.44 5.87 1.53
C ILE A 141 -12.96 5.10 2.75
N PHE A 142 -12.92 3.78 2.70
CA PHE A 142 -13.46 2.92 3.77
C PHE A 142 -12.68 3.09 5.06
N GLU A 143 -11.36 2.95 5.01
CA GLU A 143 -10.52 3.05 6.20
C GLU A 143 -10.56 4.46 6.80
N ASN A 144 -10.44 5.52 5.98
CA ASN A 144 -10.55 6.88 6.48
C ASN A 144 -11.90 7.15 7.14
N SER A 145 -12.98 6.55 6.65
CA SER A 145 -14.32 6.69 7.24
C SER A 145 -14.40 6.00 8.61
N TRP A 146 -13.91 4.77 8.73
CA TRP A 146 -13.95 4.10 10.04
C TRP A 146 -12.90 4.61 11.02
N TYR A 147 -11.78 5.19 10.56
CA TYR A 147 -10.84 5.91 11.44
C TYR A 147 -11.53 7.10 12.14
N LEU A 148 -12.42 7.78 11.42
CA LEU A 148 -13.18 8.89 11.97
C LEU A 148 -14.35 8.43 12.86
N ARG A 149 -15.06 7.39 12.46
CA ARG A 149 -16.31 6.94 13.09
C ARG A 149 -16.11 5.86 14.17
N GLY A 150 -15.01 5.13 14.11
CA GLY A 150 -14.77 3.87 14.81
C GLY A 150 -15.30 2.70 14.00
N PHE A 151 -14.51 1.62 13.95
CA PHE A 151 -14.75 0.46 13.07
C PHE A 151 -16.14 -0.14 13.25
N GLN A 152 -16.52 -0.50 14.50
CA GLN A 152 -17.83 -1.08 14.78
C GLN A 152 -18.98 -0.14 14.42
N ASN A 153 -18.90 1.13 14.85
CA ASN A 153 -19.95 2.11 14.59
C ASN A 153 -20.15 2.33 13.09
N PHE A 154 -19.05 2.39 12.33
CA PHE A 154 -19.14 2.58 10.89
C PHE A 154 -19.77 1.38 10.18
N LEU A 155 -19.42 0.15 10.57
CA LEU A 155 -20.08 -1.05 10.01
C LEU A 155 -21.58 -1.11 10.35
N GLU A 156 -21.97 -0.67 11.54
CA GLU A 156 -23.38 -0.54 11.93
C GLU A 156 -24.09 0.54 11.09
N ASP A 157 -23.45 1.69 10.87
CA ASP A 157 -24.02 2.80 10.08
C ASP A 157 -24.25 2.40 8.61
N LEU A 158 -23.36 1.59 8.00
CA LEU A 158 -23.56 1.05 6.64
C LEU A 158 -24.87 0.24 6.48
N ILE A 159 -25.46 -0.21 7.59
CA ILE A 159 -26.70 -1.02 7.61
C ILE A 159 -27.86 -0.22 8.17
N CYS A 160 -27.66 0.44 9.32
CA CYS A 160 -28.75 1.02 10.11
C CYS A 160 -28.89 2.54 9.93
N ASN A 161 -27.81 3.25 9.60
CA ASN A 161 -27.77 4.72 9.51
C ASN A 161 -27.14 5.15 8.18
N LYS A 162 -27.77 4.69 7.08
CA LYS A 162 -27.19 4.83 5.75
C LYS A 162 -26.97 6.27 5.30
N ASP A 163 -27.84 7.20 5.69
CA ASP A 163 -27.70 8.61 5.33
C ASP A 163 -26.46 9.23 5.96
N GLU A 164 -26.17 8.91 7.23
CA GLU A 164 -24.96 9.33 7.94
C GLU A 164 -23.71 8.68 7.31
N ALA A 165 -23.79 7.39 6.97
CA ALA A 165 -22.71 6.69 6.32
C ALA A 165 -22.41 7.28 4.93
N HIS A 166 -23.43 7.55 4.11
CA HIS A 166 -23.26 8.23 2.82
C HIS A 166 -22.63 9.60 2.97
N PHE A 167 -23.12 10.41 3.92
CA PHE A 167 -22.57 11.74 4.18
C PHE A 167 -21.08 11.68 4.53
N LEU A 168 -20.69 10.78 5.45
CA LEU A 168 -19.30 10.63 5.87
C LEU A 168 -18.41 10.18 4.70
N VAL A 169 -18.82 9.13 3.98
CA VAL A 169 -18.05 8.58 2.87
C VAL A 169 -17.91 9.57 1.71
N ASP A 170 -18.94 10.39 1.43
CA ASP A 170 -18.88 11.42 0.40
C ASP A 170 -17.86 12.51 0.74
N HIS A 171 -17.83 13.00 1.98
CA HIS A 171 -16.87 14.03 2.40
C HIS A 171 -15.44 13.48 2.48
N VAL A 172 -15.28 12.24 2.93
CA VAL A 172 -13.97 11.53 2.87
C VAL A 172 -13.51 11.40 1.43
N MET A 173 -14.40 11.01 0.50
CA MET A 173 -14.09 10.95 -0.93
C MET A 173 -13.67 12.31 -1.50
N GLU A 174 -14.39 13.40 -1.16
CA GLU A 174 -14.06 14.75 -1.63
C GLU A 174 -12.67 15.20 -1.17
N TYR A 175 -12.34 14.95 0.11
CA TYR A 175 -10.98 15.19 0.60
C TYR A 175 -9.94 14.40 -0.19
N ASN A 176 -10.17 13.11 -0.37
CA ASN A 176 -9.24 12.22 -1.07
C ASN A 176 -9.13 12.54 -2.57
N LEU A 177 -10.18 13.08 -3.20
CA LEU A 177 -10.09 13.60 -4.56
C LEU A 177 -9.11 14.79 -4.64
N ALA A 178 -9.23 15.73 -3.71
CA ALA A 178 -8.33 16.89 -3.65
C ALA A 178 -6.88 16.46 -3.31
N LEU A 179 -6.71 15.53 -2.37
CA LEU A 179 -5.41 14.97 -2.01
C LEU A 179 -4.75 14.27 -3.20
N GLY A 180 -5.49 13.39 -3.89
CA GLY A 180 -4.99 12.68 -5.06
C GLY A 180 -4.56 13.64 -6.18
N PHE A 181 -5.26 14.74 -6.40
CA PHE A 181 -4.82 15.77 -7.35
C PHE A 181 -3.50 16.41 -6.93
N LYS A 182 -3.32 16.75 -5.65
CA LYS A 182 -2.03 17.28 -5.16
C LYS A 182 -0.89 16.28 -5.36
N ILE A 183 -1.12 15.01 -5.06
CA ILE A 183 -0.13 13.94 -5.25
C ILE A 183 0.25 13.81 -6.74
N ILE A 184 -0.74 13.80 -7.63
CA ILE A 184 -0.53 13.73 -9.08
C ILE A 184 0.26 14.95 -9.58
N ASP A 185 -0.08 16.15 -9.10
CA ASP A 185 0.59 17.40 -9.49
C ASP A 185 2.03 17.49 -8.96
N ALA A 186 2.35 16.78 -7.88
CA ALA A 186 3.74 16.63 -7.40
C ALA A 186 4.64 15.86 -8.38
N GLY A 187 4.06 15.08 -9.29
CA GLY A 187 4.80 14.43 -10.38
C GLY A 187 4.97 12.91 -10.22
N VAL A 188 4.25 12.25 -9.30
CA VAL A 188 4.35 10.80 -9.07
C VAL A 188 4.07 9.98 -10.33
N ASP A 189 4.69 8.82 -10.46
CA ASP A 189 4.42 7.87 -11.55
C ASP A 189 3.22 6.97 -11.24
N ILE A 190 3.07 6.62 -9.97
CA ILE A 190 2.07 5.69 -9.46
C ILE A 190 1.29 6.39 -8.34
N LEU A 191 -0.03 6.41 -8.45
CA LEU A 191 -0.90 6.82 -7.36
C LEU A 191 -1.35 5.58 -6.57
N TYR A 192 -1.01 5.57 -5.29
CA TYR A 192 -1.34 4.50 -4.37
C TYR A 192 -2.66 4.83 -3.67
N ILE A 193 -3.64 3.99 -3.90
CA ILE A 193 -5.00 4.13 -3.39
C ILE A 193 -5.45 2.82 -2.77
N GLY A 194 -6.52 2.81 -2.03
CA GLY A 194 -7.17 1.58 -1.61
C GLY A 194 -7.60 1.56 -0.18
N ASP A 195 -8.24 0.47 0.13
CA ASP A 195 -8.91 0.19 1.39
C ASP A 195 -8.81 -1.28 1.74
N ASP A 196 -8.58 -1.60 2.99
CA ASP A 196 -8.58 -2.97 3.50
C ASP A 196 -10.01 -3.52 3.61
N PHE A 197 -10.51 -4.06 2.50
CA PHE A 197 -11.81 -4.75 2.45
C PHE A 197 -11.71 -6.25 2.74
N GLY A 198 -10.50 -6.83 2.70
CA GLY A 198 -10.30 -8.27 2.80
C GLY A 198 -10.01 -8.75 4.21
N MET A 199 -10.49 -9.94 4.50
CA MET A 199 -10.02 -10.85 5.56
C MET A 199 -9.38 -12.07 4.91
N GLN A 200 -8.86 -13.02 5.69
CA GLN A 200 -8.24 -14.24 5.15
C GLN A 200 -9.15 -15.00 4.16
N THR A 201 -10.43 -15.04 4.42
CA THR A 201 -11.38 -15.90 3.66
C THR A 201 -12.41 -15.15 2.82
N GLY A 202 -12.41 -13.82 2.83
CA GLY A 202 -13.39 -13.02 2.09
C GLY A 202 -13.43 -11.56 2.53
N LEU A 203 -14.51 -10.87 2.20
CA LEU A 203 -14.65 -9.44 2.49
C LEU A 203 -15.16 -9.19 3.93
N ILE A 204 -14.76 -8.05 4.49
CA ILE A 204 -15.29 -7.50 5.75
C ILE A 204 -16.75 -7.07 5.57
N ILE A 205 -17.09 -6.54 4.40
CA ILE A 205 -18.45 -6.09 4.04
C ILE A 205 -19.03 -6.97 2.93
N SER A 206 -20.35 -6.95 2.78
CA SER A 206 -20.98 -7.68 1.69
C SER A 206 -20.69 -7.01 0.32
N PRO A 207 -20.71 -7.78 -0.80
CA PRO A 207 -20.61 -7.20 -2.14
C PRO A 207 -21.72 -6.17 -2.45
N GLN A 208 -22.87 -6.26 -1.76
CA GLN A 208 -23.95 -5.28 -1.90
C GLN A 208 -23.58 -3.94 -1.28
N ILE A 209 -22.99 -3.95 -0.09
CA ILE A 209 -22.49 -2.73 0.57
C ILE A 209 -21.35 -2.11 -0.26
N TRP A 210 -20.43 -2.93 -0.79
CA TRP A 210 -19.40 -2.45 -1.73
C TRP A 210 -20.03 -1.68 -2.90
N LYS A 211 -21.02 -2.27 -3.58
CA LYS A 211 -21.70 -1.67 -4.74
C LYS A 211 -22.49 -0.41 -4.39
N GLU A 212 -23.06 -0.34 -3.19
CA GLU A 212 -23.85 0.81 -2.75
C GLU A 212 -22.96 1.99 -2.31
N PHE A 213 -21.95 1.72 -1.50
CA PHE A 213 -21.18 2.78 -0.84
C PHE A 213 -19.83 3.10 -1.51
N PHE A 214 -19.12 2.13 -2.03
CA PHE A 214 -17.71 2.30 -2.41
C PHE A 214 -17.47 2.29 -3.91
N LEU A 215 -18.06 1.36 -4.64
CA LEU A 215 -17.86 1.25 -6.09
C LEU A 215 -18.12 2.56 -6.86
N PRO A 216 -19.24 3.29 -6.68
CA PRO A 216 -19.50 4.53 -7.41
C PRO A 216 -18.50 5.64 -7.06
N ARG A 217 -17.98 5.64 -5.84
CA ARG A 217 -17.00 6.63 -5.38
C ARG A 217 -15.61 6.34 -5.92
N TRP A 218 -15.21 5.08 -5.94
CA TRP A 218 -13.97 4.67 -6.59
C TRP A 218 -14.00 4.93 -8.10
N GLU A 219 -15.13 4.68 -8.77
CA GLU A 219 -15.32 5.04 -10.18
C GLU A 219 -15.08 6.54 -10.41
N LYS A 220 -15.71 7.40 -9.59
CA LYS A 220 -15.51 8.85 -9.64
C LYS A 220 -14.05 9.25 -9.41
N LEU A 221 -13.39 8.71 -8.39
CA LEU A 221 -12.00 9.03 -8.07
C LEU A 221 -11.06 8.61 -9.20
N ILE A 222 -11.07 7.36 -9.59
CA ILE A 222 -10.15 6.81 -10.60
C ILE A 222 -10.33 7.51 -11.94
N ALA A 223 -11.57 7.74 -12.38
CA ALA A 223 -11.85 8.48 -13.61
C ALA A 223 -11.26 9.90 -13.59
N ASN A 224 -11.40 10.61 -12.46
CA ASN A 224 -10.85 11.97 -12.31
C ASN A 224 -9.32 11.94 -12.27
N PHE A 225 -8.70 11.00 -11.59
CA PHE A 225 -7.24 10.87 -11.52
C PHE A 225 -6.63 10.57 -12.89
N LYS A 226 -7.19 9.60 -13.63
CA LYS A 226 -6.73 9.27 -14.99
C LYS A 226 -6.98 10.42 -15.97
N LYS A 227 -8.06 11.20 -15.78
CA LYS A 227 -8.30 12.43 -16.55
C LYS A 227 -7.26 13.52 -16.26
N ARG A 228 -6.85 13.67 -14.97
CA ARG A 228 -5.82 14.65 -14.56
C ARG A 228 -4.47 14.33 -15.14
N LYS A 229 -4.07 13.05 -15.17
CA LYS A 229 -2.81 12.58 -15.72
C LYS A 229 -3.05 11.34 -16.58
N PRO A 230 -3.23 11.48 -17.92
CA PRO A 230 -3.28 10.33 -18.81
C PRO A 230 -1.99 9.50 -18.70
N GLY A 231 -2.14 8.18 -18.54
CA GLY A 231 -1.02 7.26 -18.34
C GLY A 231 -0.55 7.12 -16.88
N LEU A 232 -1.26 7.76 -15.92
CA LEU A 232 -1.07 7.50 -14.49
C LEU A 232 -1.33 6.02 -14.19
N ILE A 233 -0.42 5.40 -13.47
CA ILE A 233 -0.60 4.04 -12.94
C ILE A 233 -1.35 4.14 -11.61
N ILE A 234 -2.44 3.40 -11.48
CA ILE A 234 -3.21 3.28 -10.24
C ILE A 234 -2.86 1.95 -9.56
N ALA A 235 -2.23 2.02 -8.42
CA ALA A 235 -1.99 0.86 -7.55
C ALA A 235 -3.04 0.83 -6.44
N TYR A 236 -3.81 -0.26 -6.37
CA TYR A 236 -4.85 -0.44 -5.36
C TYR A 236 -4.37 -1.38 -4.27
N HIS A 237 -4.39 -0.89 -3.04
CA HIS A 237 -4.07 -1.65 -1.83
C HIS A 237 -5.33 -2.25 -1.21
N SER A 238 -5.24 -3.50 -0.85
CA SER A 238 -6.13 -4.15 0.12
C SER A 238 -5.50 -5.42 0.62
N ASP A 239 -5.31 -5.49 1.91
CA ASP A 239 -4.95 -6.76 2.54
C ASP A 239 -6.11 -7.77 2.45
N GLY A 240 -5.77 -9.05 2.59
CA GLY A 240 -6.73 -10.14 2.62
C GLY A 240 -7.28 -10.57 1.26
N ASN A 241 -8.44 -11.22 1.30
CA ASN A 241 -9.09 -11.79 0.13
C ASN A 241 -10.16 -10.86 -0.42
N ILE A 242 -9.86 -10.18 -1.53
CA ILE A 242 -10.77 -9.28 -2.24
C ILE A 242 -11.26 -9.83 -3.59
N LEU A 243 -11.10 -11.13 -3.85
CA LEU A 243 -11.58 -11.74 -5.09
C LEU A 243 -13.02 -11.36 -5.47
N PRO A 244 -13.99 -11.21 -4.52
CA PRO A 244 -15.37 -10.86 -4.87
C PRO A 244 -15.56 -9.48 -5.50
N ILE A 245 -14.59 -8.55 -5.34
CA ILE A 245 -14.65 -7.18 -5.89
C ILE A 245 -13.53 -6.92 -6.93
N LEU A 246 -12.68 -7.89 -7.19
CA LEU A 246 -11.50 -7.69 -8.05
C LEU A 246 -11.89 -7.42 -9.52
N ASP A 247 -12.95 -8.05 -10.02
CA ASP A 247 -13.45 -7.76 -11.36
C ASP A 247 -13.91 -6.29 -11.48
N ASP A 248 -14.62 -5.77 -10.48
CA ASP A 248 -15.03 -4.36 -10.43
C ASP A 248 -13.80 -3.43 -10.45
N LEU A 249 -12.79 -3.69 -9.62
CA LEU A 249 -11.55 -2.88 -9.57
C LEU A 249 -10.81 -2.85 -10.91
N VAL A 250 -10.72 -3.99 -11.58
CA VAL A 250 -10.11 -4.08 -12.93
C VAL A 250 -10.92 -3.29 -13.96
N GLU A 251 -12.25 -3.34 -13.91
CA GLU A 251 -13.11 -2.55 -14.81
C GLU A 251 -13.04 -1.05 -14.53
N LEU A 252 -12.84 -0.64 -13.29
CA LEU A 252 -12.58 0.76 -12.92
C LEU A 252 -11.25 1.30 -13.46
N GLY A 253 -10.33 0.40 -13.86
CA GLY A 253 -9.04 0.76 -14.41
C GLY A 253 -7.92 0.81 -13.37
N VAL A 254 -7.99 -0.01 -12.34
CA VAL A 254 -6.84 -0.32 -11.48
C VAL A 254 -5.79 -1.05 -12.32
N ASP A 255 -4.55 -0.61 -12.25
CA ASP A 255 -3.44 -1.14 -13.05
C ASP A 255 -2.58 -2.13 -12.25
N VAL A 256 -2.50 -1.96 -10.91
CA VAL A 256 -1.66 -2.77 -10.02
C VAL A 256 -2.43 -3.16 -8.78
N LEU A 257 -2.40 -4.44 -8.41
CA LEU A 257 -2.91 -4.94 -7.12
C LEU A 257 -1.76 -5.06 -6.12
N ASN A 258 -1.95 -4.50 -4.94
CA ASN A 258 -1.04 -4.57 -3.80
C ASN A 258 -1.83 -4.85 -2.51
N PRO A 259 -1.39 -5.73 -1.63
CA PRO A 259 -0.50 -6.84 -1.96
C PRO A 259 -1.27 -8.02 -2.55
N VAL A 260 -0.55 -9.05 -2.93
CA VAL A 260 -1.14 -10.37 -3.17
C VAL A 260 -0.64 -11.31 -2.09
N GLN A 261 -1.39 -11.43 -1.01
CA GLN A 261 -1.08 -12.31 0.11
C GLN A 261 -1.38 -13.77 -0.28
N PRO A 262 -0.36 -14.66 -0.36
CA PRO A 262 -0.53 -16.02 -0.90
C PRO A 262 -1.54 -16.88 -0.14
N ASP A 263 -1.66 -16.65 1.16
CA ASP A 263 -2.61 -17.38 2.01
C ASP A 263 -4.06 -16.92 1.84
N CYS A 264 -4.26 -15.73 1.28
CA CYS A 264 -5.59 -15.16 1.05
C CYS A 264 -6.05 -15.33 -0.40
N MET A 265 -5.12 -15.13 -1.36
CA MET A 265 -5.39 -15.19 -2.79
C MET A 265 -4.21 -15.86 -3.51
N ASP A 266 -4.45 -16.93 -4.26
CA ASP A 266 -3.41 -17.62 -5.03
C ASP A 266 -2.82 -16.71 -6.13
N PRO A 267 -1.53 -16.28 -6.02
CA PRO A 267 -0.92 -15.39 -7.00
C PRO A 267 -0.88 -15.97 -8.42
N GLU A 268 -0.74 -17.31 -8.55
CA GLU A 268 -0.70 -17.99 -9.86
C GLU A 268 -2.08 -17.97 -10.52
N LEU A 269 -3.14 -18.17 -9.74
CA LEU A 269 -4.51 -18.03 -10.23
C LEU A 269 -4.79 -16.61 -10.70
N LEU A 270 -4.36 -15.61 -9.92
CA LEU A 270 -4.51 -14.20 -10.29
C LEU A 270 -3.73 -13.89 -11.57
N LYS A 271 -2.48 -14.34 -11.69
CA LYS A 271 -1.68 -14.15 -12.92
C LYS A 271 -2.36 -14.76 -14.13
N ARG A 272 -2.91 -15.97 -14.02
CA ARG A 272 -3.63 -16.61 -15.14
C ARG A 272 -4.90 -15.84 -15.53
N ARG A 273 -5.67 -15.33 -14.53
CA ARG A 273 -6.96 -14.67 -14.79
C ARG A 273 -6.81 -13.21 -15.19
N TYR A 274 -5.93 -12.48 -14.53
CA TYR A 274 -5.84 -11.02 -14.64
C TYR A 274 -4.52 -10.51 -15.21
N GLY A 275 -3.48 -11.32 -15.29
CA GLY A 275 -2.11 -10.89 -15.57
C GLY A 275 -1.86 -10.25 -16.94
N ARG A 276 -2.90 -10.08 -17.76
CA ARG A 276 -2.85 -9.26 -18.99
C ARG A 276 -3.38 -7.83 -18.77
N ARG A 277 -4.05 -7.57 -17.67
CA ARG A 277 -4.73 -6.31 -17.36
C ARG A 277 -4.31 -5.74 -16.03
N LEU A 278 -3.82 -6.58 -15.12
CA LEU A 278 -3.48 -6.24 -13.75
C LEU A 278 -2.05 -6.72 -13.45
N ALA A 279 -1.20 -5.80 -13.07
CA ALA A 279 0.12 -6.10 -12.51
C ALA A 279 -0.01 -6.39 -11.00
N PHE A 280 1.02 -6.99 -10.42
CA PHE A 280 1.03 -7.38 -9.01
C PHE A 280 2.24 -6.75 -8.31
N TRP A 281 1.99 -6.24 -7.11
CA TRP A 281 3.04 -5.71 -6.24
C TRP A 281 2.95 -6.37 -4.87
N GLY A 282 4.08 -6.92 -4.39
CA GLY A 282 4.13 -7.63 -3.12
C GLY A 282 3.46 -9.01 -3.18
N THR A 283 4.26 -10.05 -3.31
CA THR A 283 3.79 -11.44 -3.44
C THR A 283 4.55 -12.41 -2.54
N ILE A 284 5.51 -11.90 -1.76
CA ILE A 284 6.30 -12.69 -0.81
C ILE A 284 5.65 -12.59 0.56
N ASP A 285 5.27 -13.73 1.11
CA ASP A 285 4.58 -13.82 2.38
C ASP A 285 5.42 -13.22 3.52
N VAL A 286 4.87 -12.18 4.16
CA VAL A 286 5.53 -11.50 5.27
C VAL A 286 5.38 -12.26 6.58
N GLN A 287 4.32 -13.07 6.76
CA GLN A 287 3.99 -13.72 8.03
C GLN A 287 4.72 -15.05 8.21
N HIS A 288 4.57 -15.96 7.24
CA HIS A 288 5.14 -17.30 7.34
C HIS A 288 6.56 -17.37 6.75
N THR A 289 6.78 -16.75 5.59
CA THR A 289 8.07 -16.85 4.91
C THR A 289 9.10 -15.89 5.49
N LEU A 290 8.84 -14.59 5.49
CA LEU A 290 9.85 -13.60 5.94
C LEU A 290 9.97 -13.52 7.45
N PHE A 291 8.89 -13.68 8.20
CA PHE A 291 8.90 -13.54 9.65
C PHE A 291 9.25 -14.83 10.38
N LEU A 292 8.62 -15.96 10.03
CA LEU A 292 8.78 -17.26 10.70
C LEU A 292 9.67 -18.24 9.95
N GLY A 293 9.81 -18.09 8.63
CA GLY A 293 10.47 -19.05 7.76
C GLY A 293 11.99 -19.07 7.90
N THR A 294 12.59 -20.02 7.22
CA THR A 294 14.04 -20.16 7.05
C THR A 294 14.50 -19.47 5.76
N GLN A 295 15.80 -19.27 5.60
CA GLN A 295 16.39 -18.78 4.34
C GLN A 295 16.02 -19.65 3.13
N ASP A 296 15.94 -20.99 3.30
CA ASP A 296 15.51 -21.89 2.23
C ASP A 296 14.05 -21.68 1.86
N ASP A 297 13.16 -21.39 2.81
CA ASP A 297 11.76 -21.04 2.55
C ASP A 297 11.68 -19.76 1.73
N VAL A 298 12.44 -18.73 2.11
CA VAL A 298 12.51 -17.45 1.38
C VAL A 298 13.02 -17.67 -0.05
N ARG A 299 14.13 -18.38 -0.21
CA ARG A 299 14.69 -18.71 -1.53
C ARG A 299 13.67 -19.42 -2.41
N ASN A 300 13.01 -20.44 -1.88
CA ASN A 300 12.04 -21.25 -2.62
C ASN A 300 10.83 -20.40 -3.04
N GLU A 301 10.33 -19.52 -2.16
CA GLU A 301 9.21 -18.65 -2.50
C GLU A 301 9.60 -17.62 -3.56
N VAL A 302 10.74 -16.94 -3.42
CA VAL A 302 11.23 -16.00 -4.44
C VAL A 302 11.36 -16.69 -5.79
N ILE A 303 12.03 -17.85 -5.86
CA ILE A 303 12.15 -18.63 -7.09
C ILE A 303 10.78 -19.00 -7.66
N LYS A 304 9.84 -19.41 -6.82
CA LYS A 304 8.47 -19.71 -7.24
C LYS A 304 7.81 -18.50 -7.90
N ARG A 305 7.91 -17.30 -7.30
CA ARG A 305 7.33 -16.07 -7.88
C ARG A 305 8.02 -15.68 -9.19
N LEU A 306 9.33 -15.79 -9.25
CA LEU A 306 10.08 -15.56 -10.49
C LEU A 306 9.64 -16.49 -11.62
N LYS A 307 9.39 -17.78 -11.33
CA LYS A 307 8.90 -18.75 -12.33
C LYS A 307 7.48 -18.51 -12.79
N THR A 308 6.59 -18.13 -11.87
CA THR A 308 5.16 -18.22 -12.11
C THR A 308 4.49 -16.88 -12.35
N ILE A 309 5.03 -15.79 -11.81
CA ILE A 309 4.42 -14.46 -11.87
C ILE A 309 5.23 -13.50 -12.77
N ALA A 310 6.56 -13.57 -12.73
CA ALA A 310 7.43 -12.66 -13.47
C ALA A 310 7.36 -12.76 -15.01
N PRO A 311 7.18 -13.95 -15.64
CA PRO A 311 7.19 -14.04 -17.10
C PRO A 311 6.14 -13.12 -17.75
N GLY A 312 6.57 -12.37 -18.78
CA GLY A 312 5.75 -11.40 -19.48
C GLY A 312 5.58 -10.07 -18.71
N GLY A 313 6.40 -9.81 -17.69
CA GLY A 313 6.28 -8.61 -16.86
C GLY A 313 5.09 -8.64 -15.91
N GLY A 314 4.66 -7.47 -15.41
CA GLY A 314 3.51 -7.34 -14.52
C GLY A 314 3.81 -7.70 -13.06
N LEU A 315 5.08 -7.59 -12.61
CA LEU A 315 5.45 -7.84 -11.22
C LEU A 315 6.44 -6.77 -10.71
N LEU A 316 6.07 -6.13 -9.62
CA LEU A 316 6.98 -5.43 -8.71
C LEU A 316 7.14 -6.35 -7.48
N LEU A 317 8.29 -6.99 -7.38
CA LEU A 317 8.53 -8.01 -6.35
C LEU A 317 8.81 -7.36 -5.00
N GLY A 318 8.18 -7.88 -3.96
CA GLY A 318 8.36 -7.45 -2.58
C GLY A 318 7.51 -8.25 -1.60
N SER A 319 7.61 -7.87 -0.34
CA SER A 319 6.80 -8.42 0.75
C SER A 319 5.34 -7.99 0.64
N THR A 320 4.46 -8.80 1.21
CA THR A 320 3.00 -8.51 1.23
C THR A 320 2.59 -7.46 2.26
N HIS A 321 3.49 -7.02 3.11
CA HIS A 321 3.30 -5.94 4.09
C HIS A 321 4.65 -5.41 4.54
N ASN A 322 4.69 -4.36 5.37
CA ASN A 322 5.91 -3.91 6.04
C ASN A 322 6.59 -5.07 6.76
N VAL A 323 7.87 -5.31 6.43
CA VAL A 323 8.63 -6.34 7.13
C VAL A 323 8.86 -5.89 8.56
N GLN A 324 8.44 -6.74 9.50
CA GLN A 324 8.58 -6.52 10.93
C GLN A 324 9.78 -7.31 11.47
N MET A 325 10.30 -6.83 12.61
CA MET A 325 11.42 -7.49 13.29
C MET A 325 11.01 -8.87 13.83
N SER A 326 11.82 -9.87 13.56
CA SER A 326 11.77 -11.22 14.14
C SER A 326 13.20 -11.74 14.33
N GLU A 327 13.32 -12.91 14.91
CA GLU A 327 14.63 -13.56 15.10
C GLU A 327 15.37 -13.77 13.76
N ASN A 328 14.66 -14.09 12.69
CA ASN A 328 15.22 -14.41 11.38
C ASN A 328 15.13 -13.27 10.36
N ALA A 329 14.46 -12.15 10.67
CA ALA A 329 14.08 -11.12 9.69
C ALA A 329 15.24 -10.61 8.84
N ILE A 330 16.39 -10.32 9.45
CA ILE A 330 17.55 -9.76 8.74
C ILE A 330 18.20 -10.79 7.81
N ASP A 331 18.33 -12.03 8.26
CA ASP A 331 18.91 -13.11 7.45
C ASP A 331 17.96 -13.52 6.31
N ASN A 332 16.66 -13.54 6.57
CA ASN A 332 15.64 -13.78 5.56
C ASN A 332 15.58 -12.66 4.51
N LEU A 333 15.70 -11.40 4.92
CA LEU A 333 15.82 -10.29 3.97
C LEU A 333 17.09 -10.38 3.13
N ARG A 334 18.22 -10.75 3.73
CA ARG A 334 19.47 -10.96 3.00
C ARG A 334 19.29 -12.03 1.93
N GLU A 335 18.72 -13.17 2.29
CA GLU A 335 18.44 -14.27 1.36
C GLU A 335 17.48 -13.84 0.24
N PHE A 336 16.44 -13.06 0.57
CA PHE A 336 15.53 -12.50 -0.44
C PHE A 336 16.30 -11.70 -1.50
N TYR A 337 17.12 -10.73 -1.09
CA TYR A 337 17.86 -9.88 -2.04
C TYR A 337 18.95 -10.64 -2.80
N GLU A 338 19.61 -11.59 -2.17
CA GLU A 338 20.62 -12.46 -2.83
C GLU A 338 19.97 -13.36 -3.90
N THR A 339 18.84 -13.93 -3.59
CA THR A 339 18.07 -14.77 -4.52
C THR A 339 17.58 -13.95 -5.72
N VAL A 340 17.02 -12.77 -5.47
CA VAL A 340 16.59 -11.87 -6.55
C VAL A 340 17.76 -11.42 -7.41
N ARG A 341 18.89 -11.09 -6.81
CA ARG A 341 20.10 -10.68 -7.54
C ARG A 341 20.64 -11.80 -8.42
N THR A 342 20.54 -13.05 -7.95
CA THR A 342 21.04 -14.23 -8.65
C THR A 342 20.13 -14.65 -9.80
N PHE A 343 18.81 -14.60 -9.61
CA PHE A 343 17.84 -15.22 -10.52
C PHE A 343 16.85 -14.25 -11.16
N GLY A 344 16.89 -12.97 -10.78
CA GLY A 344 15.87 -11.99 -11.20
C GLY A 344 16.13 -11.31 -12.54
N SER A 345 17.18 -11.64 -13.29
CA SER A 345 17.45 -11.09 -14.62
C SER A 345 16.56 -11.75 -15.68
N TYR A 346 16.01 -10.94 -16.59
CA TYR A 346 15.25 -11.47 -17.72
C TYR A 346 16.18 -11.86 -18.90
N PRO A 347 15.84 -12.93 -19.66
CA PRO A 347 14.71 -13.83 -19.41
C PRO A 347 14.92 -14.68 -18.16
N ILE A 348 13.85 -14.86 -17.37
CA ILE A 348 13.91 -15.68 -16.14
C ILE A 348 14.20 -17.13 -16.49
N THR A 349 15.31 -17.68 -15.96
CA THR A 349 15.81 -19.04 -16.25
C THR A 349 16.09 -19.80 -14.95
N VAL A 350 15.08 -20.02 -14.10
CA VAL A 350 15.19 -20.72 -12.80
C VAL A 350 14.43 -22.03 -12.76
#